data_6d26ec532741f664dda3a5d766858ac5
#
_entry.id   6d26ec532741f664dda3a5d766858ac5
#
_cell.length_a   1.000
_cell.length_b   1.000
_cell.length_c   1.000
_cell.angle_alpha   90.00
_cell.angle_beta   90.00
_cell.angle_gamma   90.00
#
_symmetry.space_group_name_H-M   'P 1'
#
loop_
_entity.id
_entity.type
_entity.pdbx_description
1 polymer ?
#
loop_
_entity_poly.entity_id
_entity_poly.type
_entity_poly.pdbx_seq_one_letter_code
_entity_poly.pdbx_strand_id
1 'polypeptide(L)'
;ALGVSFDQSVGHDYLDNATERFDFYNRKEDKIPFDLDFFNKITKGGLPNKTLNVALAGTGVGKSLFMCHVASSVLLQGRNVLYITMEMAEEKIAERIDANLLNIPIQKLSDLPKSMFQKKITSLGKKTQGKLIIKEYPTASAHVGHFKSLINDLALKRSIKHDIIFIYYLNICASQRY
;
A
#
# COMPACT_ATOMS: atom_id res chain seq x y z
N ALA A 1 -4.09 -27.51 -20.12
CA ALA A 1 -4.75 -28.08 -18.94
C ALA A 1 -4.72 -27.03 -17.82
N LEU A 2 -5.86 -26.47 -17.48
CA LEU A 2 -6.04 -25.62 -16.32
C LEU A 2 -5.86 -26.50 -15.09
N GLY A 3 -4.71 -26.39 -14.42
CA GLY A 3 -4.47 -27.05 -13.14
C GLY A 3 -5.34 -26.40 -12.08
N VAL A 4 -6.51 -26.95 -11.87
CA VAL A 4 -7.31 -26.65 -10.69
C VAL A 4 -6.63 -27.38 -9.54
N SER A 5 -5.82 -26.69 -8.75
CA SER A 5 -5.38 -27.23 -7.48
C SER A 5 -6.58 -27.18 -6.53
N PHE A 6 -7.21 -28.30 -6.30
CA PHE A 6 -8.18 -28.43 -5.22
C PHE A 6 -7.40 -28.26 -3.91
N ASP A 7 -7.81 -27.32 -3.08
CA ASP A 7 -7.36 -27.26 -1.70
C ASP A 7 -7.80 -28.57 -1.02
N GLN A 8 -6.84 -29.36 -0.59
CA GLN A 8 -7.10 -30.63 0.08
C GLN A 8 -7.60 -30.46 1.53
N SER A 9 -7.59 -29.20 2.01
CA SER A 9 -8.09 -28.88 3.34
C SER A 9 -9.62 -28.88 3.35
N VAL A 10 -10.20 -29.81 4.07
CA VAL A 10 -11.67 -29.94 4.25
C VAL A 10 -12.19 -28.93 5.27
N GLY A 11 -11.33 -28.07 5.79
CA GLY A 11 -11.65 -27.13 6.86
C GLY A 11 -10.99 -27.50 8.17
N HIS A 12 -11.36 -26.80 9.24
CA HIS A 12 -10.77 -26.92 10.56
C HIS A 12 -11.82 -27.40 11.55
N ASP A 13 -11.63 -28.59 12.13
CA ASP A 13 -12.51 -29.05 13.20
C ASP A 13 -12.29 -28.24 14.46
N TYR A 14 -13.34 -27.58 14.92
CA TYR A 14 -13.22 -26.62 16.01
C TYR A 14 -12.81 -27.27 17.34
N LEU A 15 -13.29 -28.45 17.64
CA LEU A 15 -13.01 -29.13 18.91
C LEU A 15 -11.67 -29.87 18.86
N ASP A 16 -11.37 -30.55 17.78
CA ASP A 16 -10.18 -31.40 17.66
C ASP A 16 -8.88 -30.60 17.47
N ASN A 17 -8.95 -29.42 16.82
CA ASN A 17 -7.76 -28.60 16.52
C ASN A 17 -7.48 -27.50 17.56
N ALA A 18 -7.80 -27.72 18.83
CA ALA A 18 -7.61 -26.72 19.88
C ALA A 18 -6.14 -26.31 20.07
N THR A 19 -5.21 -27.25 19.99
CA THR A 19 -3.77 -27.01 20.14
C THR A 19 -3.22 -26.13 19.03
N GLU A 20 -3.58 -26.42 17.78
CA GLU A 20 -3.14 -25.61 16.62
C GLU A 20 -3.63 -24.17 16.73
N ARG A 21 -4.87 -23.97 17.22
CA ARG A 21 -5.40 -22.61 17.45
C ARG A 21 -4.65 -21.88 18.55
N PHE A 22 -4.30 -22.58 19.61
CA PHE A 22 -3.52 -21.97 20.70
C PHE A 22 -2.13 -21.53 20.22
N ASP A 23 -1.46 -22.34 19.41
CA ASP A 23 -0.19 -22.02 18.80
C ASP A 23 -0.33 -20.82 17.84
N PHE A 24 -1.42 -20.73 17.10
CA PHE A 24 -1.73 -19.58 16.27
C PHE A 24 -1.87 -18.29 17.10
N TYR A 25 -2.55 -18.33 18.25
CA TYR A 25 -2.71 -17.15 19.13
C TYR A 25 -1.38 -16.64 19.70
N ASN A 26 -0.41 -17.52 19.86
CA ASN A 26 0.92 -17.17 20.37
C ASN A 26 1.93 -16.84 19.26
N ARG A 27 1.58 -17.00 18.00
CA ARG A 27 2.45 -16.68 16.87
C ARG A 27 2.58 -15.16 16.75
N LYS A 28 3.82 -14.68 16.69
CA LYS A 28 4.10 -13.29 16.35
C LYS A 28 3.73 -13.06 14.88
N GLU A 29 2.69 -12.25 14.63
CA GLU A 29 2.37 -11.78 13.29
C GLU A 29 3.40 -10.75 12.83
N ASP A 30 3.86 -10.89 11.58
CA ASP A 30 4.60 -9.83 10.91
C ASP A 30 3.61 -8.72 10.53
N LYS A 31 3.76 -7.56 11.14
CA LYS A 31 2.93 -6.38 10.90
C LYS A 31 3.74 -5.29 10.20
N ILE A 32 3.07 -4.46 9.46
CA ILE A 32 3.65 -3.25 8.87
C ILE A 32 3.46 -2.11 9.87
N PRO A 33 4.50 -1.67 10.58
CA PRO A 33 4.36 -0.60 11.55
C PRO A 33 4.13 0.75 10.87
N PHE A 34 3.40 1.62 11.54
CA PHE A 34 3.39 3.04 11.21
C PHE A 34 4.67 3.70 11.76
N ASP A 35 5.05 4.85 11.22
CA ASP A 35 6.04 5.73 11.86
C ASP A 35 5.40 6.70 12.89
N LEU A 36 4.13 6.45 13.20
CA LEU A 36 3.33 7.19 14.16
C LEU A 36 3.05 6.30 15.38
N ASP A 37 3.70 6.58 16.49
CA ASP A 37 3.62 5.77 17.72
C ASP A 37 2.20 5.55 18.22
N PHE A 38 1.34 6.56 18.09
CA PHE A 38 -0.05 6.46 18.50
C PHE A 38 -0.80 5.35 17.74
N PHE A 39 -0.60 5.26 16.42
CA PHE A 39 -1.22 4.22 15.62
C PHE A 39 -0.64 2.84 15.93
N ASN A 40 0.67 2.74 16.18
CA ASN A 40 1.29 1.48 16.59
C ASN A 40 0.76 0.98 17.93
N LYS A 41 0.48 1.88 18.87
CA LYS A 41 -0.16 1.50 20.16
C LYS A 41 -1.56 0.94 19.94
N ILE A 42 -2.42 1.61 19.15
CA ILE A 42 -3.80 1.18 18.88
C ILE A 42 -3.82 -0.15 18.13
N THR A 43 -2.97 -0.31 17.12
CA THR A 43 -2.93 -1.51 16.26
C THR A 43 -2.06 -2.63 16.82
N LYS A 44 -1.49 -2.43 18.01
CA LYS A 44 -0.55 -3.38 18.64
C LYS A 44 0.60 -3.77 17.71
N GLY A 45 1.24 -2.75 17.12
CA GLY A 45 2.47 -2.90 16.33
C GLY A 45 2.31 -2.69 14.82
N GLY A 46 1.16 -2.25 14.33
CA GLY A 46 0.97 -1.92 12.92
C GLY A 46 -0.15 -2.69 12.20
N LEU A 47 -0.13 -2.66 10.88
CA LEU A 47 -1.11 -3.31 10.02
C LEU A 47 -0.77 -4.80 9.84
N PRO A 48 -1.67 -5.73 10.20
CA PRO A 48 -1.47 -7.15 9.97
C PRO A 48 -1.52 -7.49 8.48
N ASN A 49 -0.83 -8.56 8.08
CA ASN A 49 -0.92 -9.09 6.72
C ASN A 49 -2.33 -9.63 6.42
N LYS A 50 -2.72 -9.62 5.14
CA LYS A 50 -4.01 -10.15 4.64
C LYS A 50 -5.24 -9.48 5.28
N THR A 51 -5.14 -8.22 5.67
CA THR A 51 -6.26 -7.46 6.23
C THR A 51 -6.67 -6.31 5.32
N LEU A 52 -7.96 -5.95 5.40
CA LEU A 52 -8.49 -4.72 4.82
C LEU A 52 -8.53 -3.65 5.91
N ASN A 53 -7.84 -2.55 5.68
CA ASN A 53 -7.80 -1.40 6.57
C ASN A 53 -8.45 -0.20 5.88
N VAL A 54 -9.35 0.48 6.55
CA VAL A 54 -10.10 1.61 5.98
C VAL A 54 -9.77 2.88 6.74
N ALA A 55 -9.20 3.86 6.03
CA ALA A 55 -9.00 5.21 6.55
C ALA A 55 -10.25 6.04 6.24
N LEU A 56 -11.05 6.33 7.25
CA LEU A 56 -12.27 7.14 7.13
C LEU A 56 -12.01 8.56 7.65
N ALA A 57 -12.26 9.54 6.79
CA ALA A 57 -12.20 10.96 7.16
C ALA A 57 -13.10 11.79 6.24
N GLY A 58 -13.60 12.90 6.74
CA GLY A 58 -14.35 13.87 5.95
C GLY A 58 -13.48 14.57 4.89
N THR A 59 -14.13 15.38 4.06
CA THR A 59 -13.44 16.18 3.05
C THR A 59 -12.53 17.21 3.73
N GLY A 60 -11.31 17.39 3.22
CA GLY A 60 -10.36 18.39 3.73
C GLY A 60 -9.62 18.02 5.02
N VAL A 61 -9.96 16.91 5.67
CA VAL A 61 -9.32 16.47 6.95
C VAL A 61 -7.90 15.94 6.78
N GLY A 62 -7.47 15.66 5.53
CA GLY A 62 -6.11 15.19 5.26
C GLY A 62 -5.97 13.69 4.98
N LYS A 63 -7.06 12.99 4.65
CA LYS A 63 -7.04 11.55 4.32
C LYS A 63 -5.97 11.17 3.30
N SER A 64 -5.88 11.88 2.18
CA SER A 64 -4.88 11.61 1.14
C SER A 64 -3.45 11.91 1.60
N LEU A 65 -3.26 12.93 2.43
CA LEU A 65 -1.95 13.22 3.03
C LEU A 65 -1.51 12.10 3.97
N PHE A 66 -2.43 11.62 4.81
CA PHE A 66 -2.17 10.47 5.70
C PHE A 66 -1.78 9.23 4.89
N MET A 67 -2.53 8.90 3.83
CA MET A 67 -2.22 7.75 2.99
C MET A 67 -0.86 7.87 2.29
N CYS A 68 -0.52 9.07 1.77
CA CYS A 68 0.80 9.34 1.18
C CYS A 68 1.91 9.22 2.23
N HIS A 69 1.68 9.71 3.45
CA HIS A 69 2.64 9.59 4.55
C HIS A 69 2.90 8.13 4.92
N VAL A 70 1.85 7.33 5.11
CA VAL A 70 2.00 5.89 5.40
C VAL A 70 2.70 5.17 4.25
N ALA A 71 2.37 5.47 2.99
CA ALA A 71 3.04 4.89 1.82
C ALA A 71 4.53 5.21 1.80
N SER A 72 4.91 6.46 2.14
CA SER A 72 6.30 6.90 2.26
C SER A 72 7.05 6.15 3.36
N SER A 73 6.44 6.03 4.53
CA SER A 73 7.01 5.30 5.67
C SER A 73 7.24 3.82 5.35
N VAL A 74 6.26 3.16 4.72
CA VAL A 74 6.37 1.75 4.32
C VAL A 74 7.47 1.54 3.27
N LEU A 75 7.61 2.47 2.32
CA LEU A 75 8.72 2.45 1.36
C LEU A 75 10.07 2.53 2.06
N LEU A 76 10.23 3.42 3.06
CA LEU A 76 11.48 3.55 3.81
C LEU A 76 11.82 2.31 4.65
N GLN A 77 10.82 1.50 5.02
CA GLN A 77 11.00 0.21 5.67
C GLN A 77 11.50 -0.89 4.72
N GLY A 78 11.73 -0.58 3.44
CA GLY A 78 12.19 -1.53 2.43
C GLY A 78 11.07 -2.39 1.82
N ARG A 79 9.81 -2.05 2.07
CA ARG A 79 8.64 -2.80 1.58
C ARG A 79 8.14 -2.25 0.24
N ASN A 80 7.46 -3.09 -0.52
CA ASN A 80 6.91 -2.75 -1.83
C ASN A 80 5.48 -2.22 -1.68
N VAL A 81 5.24 -1.05 -2.23
CA VAL A 81 3.99 -0.31 -2.15
C VAL A 81 3.37 -0.17 -3.53
N LEU A 82 2.08 -0.46 -3.67
CA LEU A 82 1.26 -0.07 -4.82
C LEU A 82 0.24 0.97 -4.37
N TYR A 83 0.26 2.13 -5.00
CA TYR A 83 -0.71 3.20 -4.76
C TYR A 83 -1.60 3.40 -5.97
N ILE A 84 -2.86 3.03 -5.87
CA ILE A 84 -3.86 3.22 -6.92
C ILE A 84 -4.67 4.46 -6.59
N THR A 85 -4.72 5.39 -7.54
CA THR A 85 -5.52 6.62 -7.42
C THR A 85 -6.55 6.71 -8.54
N MET A 86 -7.77 7.18 -8.22
CA MET A 86 -8.85 7.43 -9.17
C MET A 86 -9.41 8.84 -9.03
N GLU A 87 -8.87 9.64 -8.13
CA GLU A 87 -9.28 11.03 -7.90
C GLU A 87 -8.17 12.02 -8.27
N MET A 88 -6.93 11.66 -7.97
CA MET A 88 -5.78 12.53 -8.17
C MET A 88 -4.83 11.96 -9.21
N ALA A 89 -4.19 12.82 -9.99
CA ALA A 89 -3.15 12.43 -10.94
C ALA A 89 -1.95 11.75 -10.23
N GLU A 90 -1.29 10.83 -10.93
CA GLU A 90 -0.09 10.12 -10.42
C GLU A 90 0.96 11.12 -9.92
N GLU A 91 1.17 12.21 -10.67
CA GLU A 91 2.15 13.25 -10.35
C GLU A 91 1.79 13.99 -9.07
N LYS A 92 0.50 14.20 -8.79
CA LYS A 92 0.05 14.86 -7.56
C LYS A 92 0.19 13.97 -6.32
N ILE A 93 0.05 12.67 -6.48
CA ILE A 93 0.40 11.72 -5.41
C ILE A 93 1.92 11.68 -5.22
N ALA A 94 2.69 11.62 -6.31
CA ALA A 94 4.16 11.65 -6.27
C ALA A 94 4.68 12.92 -5.60
N GLU A 95 4.13 14.10 -5.94
CA GLU A 95 4.50 15.39 -5.34
C GLU A 95 4.35 15.38 -3.79
N ARG A 96 3.27 14.78 -3.28
CA ARG A 96 3.05 14.67 -1.83
C ARG A 96 4.03 13.70 -1.17
N ILE A 97 4.34 12.60 -1.85
CA ILE A 97 5.32 11.61 -1.39
C ILE A 97 6.71 12.20 -1.41
N ASP A 98 7.09 12.93 -2.48
CA ASP A 98 8.37 13.64 -2.58
C ASP A 98 8.53 14.68 -1.46
N ALA A 99 7.51 15.51 -1.21
CA ALA A 99 7.51 16.47 -0.13
C ALA A 99 7.80 15.80 1.23
N ASN A 100 7.16 14.66 1.47
CA ASN A 100 7.33 13.89 2.70
C ASN A 100 8.74 13.27 2.80
N LEU A 101 9.16 12.52 1.79
CA LEU A 101 10.44 11.80 1.79
C LEU A 101 11.67 12.72 1.75
N LEU A 102 11.55 13.87 1.09
CA LEU A 102 12.63 14.83 0.99
C LEU A 102 12.60 15.87 2.12
N ASN A 103 11.57 15.85 2.96
CA ASN A 103 11.31 16.82 4.01
C ASN A 103 11.34 18.27 3.47
N ILE A 104 10.58 18.52 2.41
CA ILE A 104 10.50 19.81 1.72
C ILE A 104 9.03 20.19 1.60
N PRO A 105 8.64 21.44 1.95
CA PRO A 105 7.27 21.90 1.70
C PRO A 105 6.89 21.75 0.23
N ILE A 106 5.67 21.27 -0.06
CA ILE A 106 5.17 21.04 -1.42
C ILE A 106 5.39 22.27 -2.31
N GLN A 107 5.11 23.46 -1.80
CA GLN A 107 5.25 24.73 -2.55
C GLN A 107 6.69 25.04 -2.97
N LYS A 108 7.68 24.41 -2.32
CA LYS A 108 9.11 24.60 -2.60
C LYS A 108 9.71 23.51 -3.48
N LEU A 109 8.94 22.49 -3.84
CA LEU A 109 9.46 21.42 -4.71
C LEU A 109 9.79 21.96 -6.11
N SER A 110 8.97 22.86 -6.65
CA SER A 110 9.19 23.50 -7.96
C SER A 110 10.43 24.41 -8.01
N ASP A 111 10.85 24.90 -6.86
CA ASP A 111 12.02 25.81 -6.76
C ASP A 111 13.33 25.02 -6.74
N LEU A 112 13.29 23.71 -6.60
CA LEU A 112 14.49 22.87 -6.57
C LEU A 112 15.13 22.76 -7.96
N PRO A 113 16.45 23.00 -8.07
CA PRO A 113 17.17 22.64 -9.29
C PRO A 113 17.03 21.14 -9.60
N LYS A 114 16.77 20.81 -10.87
CA LYS A 114 16.61 19.42 -11.34
C LYS A 114 17.72 18.48 -10.85
N SER A 115 18.98 18.96 -10.91
CA SER A 115 20.15 18.19 -10.46
C SER A 115 20.10 17.87 -8.96
N MET A 116 19.63 18.82 -8.14
CA MET A 116 19.48 18.63 -6.70
C MET A 116 18.35 17.64 -6.40
N PHE A 117 17.19 17.76 -7.06
CA PHE A 117 16.10 16.83 -6.95
C PHE A 117 16.56 15.40 -7.28
N GLN A 118 17.19 15.20 -8.46
CA GLN A 118 17.70 13.89 -8.88
C GLN A 118 18.70 13.31 -7.88
N LYS A 119 19.62 14.12 -7.35
CA LYS A 119 20.59 13.69 -6.32
C LYS A 119 19.89 13.20 -5.06
N LYS A 120 18.86 13.92 -4.59
CA LYS A 120 18.07 13.54 -3.41
C LYS A 120 17.33 12.22 -3.63
N ILE A 121 16.65 12.06 -4.76
CA ILE A 121 15.94 10.79 -5.12
C ILE A 121 16.91 9.62 -5.25
N THR A 122 18.06 9.81 -5.90
CA THR A 122 19.11 8.79 -5.99
C THR A 122 19.64 8.38 -4.61
N SER A 123 19.85 9.36 -3.73
CA SER A 123 20.25 9.09 -2.34
C SER A 123 19.20 8.32 -1.57
N LEU A 124 17.92 8.65 -1.78
CA LEU A 124 16.79 7.93 -1.19
C LEU A 124 16.75 6.47 -1.67
N GLY A 125 16.89 6.25 -2.98
CA GLY A 125 16.92 4.91 -3.58
C GLY A 125 18.07 4.01 -3.08
N LYS A 126 19.14 4.61 -2.51
CA LYS A 126 20.22 3.87 -1.84
C LYS A 126 19.86 3.46 -0.40
N LYS A 127 18.88 4.13 0.21
CA LYS A 127 18.47 3.89 1.61
C LYS A 127 17.39 2.83 1.75
N THR A 128 16.67 2.53 0.68
CA THR A 128 15.59 1.54 0.70
C THR A 128 15.71 0.58 -0.47
N GLN A 129 15.40 -0.70 -0.23
CA GLN A 129 15.23 -1.70 -1.28
C GLN A 129 13.78 -1.82 -1.74
N GLY A 130 12.85 -1.16 -1.05
CA GLY A 130 11.44 -1.12 -1.39
C GLY A 130 11.18 -0.40 -2.71
N LYS A 131 10.04 -0.70 -3.30
CA LYS A 131 9.55 -0.04 -4.52
C LYS A 131 8.17 0.55 -4.26
N LEU A 132 7.94 1.73 -4.81
CA LEU A 132 6.63 2.36 -4.77
C LEU A 132 6.18 2.60 -6.21
N ILE A 133 5.04 2.02 -6.56
CA ILE A 133 4.39 2.19 -7.85
C ILE A 133 3.10 2.99 -7.62
N ILE A 134 2.94 4.07 -8.36
CA ILE A 134 1.72 4.86 -8.38
C ILE A 134 1.02 4.57 -9.70
N LYS A 135 -0.27 4.26 -9.66
CA LYS A 135 -1.08 4.02 -10.86
C LYS A 135 -2.37 4.80 -10.78
N GLU A 136 -2.56 5.69 -11.75
CA GLU A 136 -3.81 6.40 -11.96
C GLU A 136 -4.76 5.59 -12.85
N TYR A 137 -6.03 5.62 -12.49
CA TYR A 137 -7.15 5.25 -13.35
C TYR A 137 -8.15 6.41 -13.39
N PRO A 138 -8.77 6.68 -14.54
CA PRO A 138 -9.85 7.67 -14.60
C PRO A 138 -10.98 7.31 -13.62
N THR A 139 -11.63 8.32 -13.08
CA THR A 139 -12.76 8.14 -12.16
C THR A 139 -13.82 7.23 -12.76
N ALA A 140 -14.34 6.30 -11.97
CA ALA A 140 -15.36 5.32 -12.36
C ALA A 140 -14.98 4.39 -13.53
N SER A 141 -13.71 4.31 -13.92
CA SER A 141 -13.26 3.45 -15.03
C SER A 141 -12.69 2.11 -14.58
N ALA A 142 -12.18 2.03 -13.37
CA ALA A 142 -11.51 0.84 -12.87
C ALA A 142 -12.33 0.11 -11.82
N HIS A 143 -12.29 -1.21 -11.88
CA HIS A 143 -12.90 -2.14 -10.94
C HIS A 143 -11.86 -3.18 -10.49
N VAL A 144 -12.24 -4.06 -9.58
CA VAL A 144 -11.34 -5.07 -8.98
C VAL A 144 -10.59 -5.92 -10.01
N GLY A 145 -11.19 -6.20 -11.17
CA GLY A 145 -10.53 -6.95 -12.26
C GLY A 145 -9.30 -6.22 -12.81
N HIS A 146 -9.37 -4.89 -12.99
CA HIS A 146 -8.22 -4.09 -13.41
C HIS A 146 -7.11 -4.10 -12.38
N PHE A 147 -7.46 -4.03 -11.09
CA PHE A 147 -6.46 -4.08 -10.00
C PHE A 147 -5.75 -5.42 -9.95
N LYS A 148 -6.50 -6.53 -10.09
CA LYS A 148 -5.92 -7.89 -10.16
C LYS A 148 -4.98 -8.04 -11.35
N SER A 149 -5.38 -7.54 -12.54
CA SER A 149 -4.54 -7.57 -13.74
C SER A 149 -3.26 -6.76 -13.53
N LEU A 150 -3.35 -5.55 -12.97
CA LEU A 150 -2.18 -4.72 -12.67
C LEU A 150 -1.21 -5.42 -11.70
N ILE A 151 -1.73 -6.01 -10.63
CA ILE A 151 -0.90 -6.72 -9.64
C ILE A 151 -0.18 -7.91 -10.30
N ASN A 152 -0.89 -8.70 -11.12
CA ASN A 152 -0.31 -9.81 -11.85
C ASN A 152 0.74 -9.34 -12.86
N ASP A 153 0.49 -8.28 -13.60
CA ASP A 153 1.44 -7.71 -14.56
C ASP A 153 2.73 -7.22 -13.85
N LEU A 154 2.59 -6.56 -12.71
CA LEU A 154 3.74 -6.11 -11.94
C LEU A 154 4.55 -7.29 -11.37
N ALA A 155 3.87 -8.35 -10.92
CA ALA A 155 4.52 -9.57 -10.46
C ALA A 155 5.27 -10.29 -11.59
N LEU A 156 4.63 -10.45 -12.75
CA LEU A 156 5.20 -11.20 -13.88
C LEU A 156 6.27 -10.40 -14.65
N LYS A 157 6.00 -9.12 -14.95
CA LYS A 157 6.88 -8.31 -15.81
C LYS A 157 8.02 -7.61 -15.06
N ARG A 158 7.84 -7.35 -13.76
CA ARG A 158 8.80 -6.60 -12.94
C ARG A 158 9.27 -7.35 -11.71
N SER A 159 8.78 -8.56 -11.47
CA SER A 159 9.07 -9.37 -10.27
C SER A 159 8.79 -8.62 -8.96
N ILE A 160 7.78 -7.74 -8.96
CA ILE A 160 7.39 -6.96 -7.79
C ILE A 160 6.20 -7.63 -7.12
N LYS A 161 6.39 -8.09 -5.88
CA LYS A 161 5.32 -8.51 -4.97
C LYS A 161 5.08 -7.38 -3.99
N HIS A 162 3.84 -6.92 -3.89
CA HIS A 162 3.49 -5.79 -3.03
C HIS A 162 3.17 -6.28 -1.62
N ASP A 163 3.69 -5.57 -0.62
CA ASP A 163 3.40 -5.79 0.81
C ASP A 163 2.12 -5.06 1.22
N ILE A 164 1.85 -3.91 0.60
CA ILE A 164 0.66 -3.09 0.86
C ILE A 164 0.15 -2.45 -0.44
N ILE A 165 -1.17 -2.35 -0.53
CA ILE A 165 -1.86 -1.70 -1.66
C ILE A 165 -2.78 -0.63 -1.10
N PHE A 166 -2.56 0.62 -1.54
CA PHE A 166 -3.45 1.74 -1.28
C PHE A 166 -4.42 1.92 -2.43
N ILE A 167 -5.71 2.14 -2.13
CA ILE A 167 -6.74 2.45 -3.12
C ILE A 167 -7.41 3.75 -2.72
N TYR A 168 -7.19 4.81 -3.49
CA TYR A 168 -7.71 6.14 -3.25
C TYR A 168 -8.68 6.56 -4.36
N TYR A 169 -9.96 6.51 -4.13
CA TYR A 169 -10.67 5.91 -3.01
C TYR A 169 -11.81 5.03 -3.54
N LEU A 170 -12.28 4.12 -2.71
CA LEU A 170 -13.15 3.02 -3.11
C LEU A 170 -14.50 3.46 -3.72
N ASN A 171 -15.08 4.57 -3.24
CA ASN A 171 -16.40 5.02 -3.66
C ASN A 171 -16.49 5.41 -5.13
N ILE A 172 -15.37 5.69 -5.79
CA ILE A 172 -15.30 6.03 -7.21
C ILE A 172 -14.78 4.89 -8.08
N CYS A 173 -14.70 3.68 -7.54
CA CYS A 173 -14.47 2.47 -8.32
C CYS A 173 -15.71 2.10 -9.14
N ALA A 174 -15.51 1.58 -10.34
CA ALA A 174 -16.59 1.01 -11.12
C ALA A 174 -17.11 -0.28 -10.48
N SER A 175 -18.43 -0.50 -10.54
CA SER A 175 -19.02 -1.78 -10.17
C SER A 175 -18.80 -2.82 -11.26
N GLN A 176 -18.56 -4.07 -10.88
CA GLN A 176 -18.47 -5.20 -11.80
C GLN A 176 -19.83 -5.89 -12.03
N ARG A 177 -20.87 -5.41 -11.35
CA ARG A 177 -22.19 -6.08 -11.35
C ARG A 177 -23.17 -5.60 -12.45
N TYR A 178 -22.69 -4.88 -13.47
CA TYR A 178 -23.48 -4.48 -14.63
C TYR A 178 -22.62 -4.54 -15.87
#